data_f663b8f58b5f478a56c719696a3f97e2
#
_entry.id   f663b8f58b5f478a56c719696a3f97e2
#
_cell.length_a   1.000
_cell.length_b   1.000
_cell.length_c   1.000
_cell.angle_alpha   90.00
_cell.angle_beta   90.00
_cell.angle_gamma   90.00
#
_symmetry.space_group_name_H-M   'P 1'
#
loop_
_entity.id
_entity.type
_entity.pdbx_description
1 polymer ?
#
loop_
_entity_poly.entity_id
_entity_poly.type
_entity_poly.pdbx_seq_one_letter_code
_entity_poly.pdbx_strand_id
1 'polypeptide(L)'
;LTMPVFMLLFFVILLISTAMYLYLSWKTRMNKKFLYIDNLIVIIVSFLLSLIAFSYLFSSIPKIERFFLSLFFGGLVVITFGYLLTMLRFWRTPKRKITAKANEIVSPADGNVIYIKRIDANEIPISIKNGQLNELRELTKTSLLQTPCWLIGINMTPWDVHKNCSPIKGKIILNEH
;
A
#
# COMPACT_ATOMS: atom_id res chain seq x y z
N LEU A 1 -35.67 2.28 15.41
CA LEU A 1 -34.92 2.99 14.36
C LEU A 1 -35.61 2.77 13.05
N THR A 2 -35.99 3.84 12.36
CA THR A 2 -36.59 3.73 11.05
C THR A 2 -35.56 3.27 10.05
N MET A 3 -35.86 2.24 9.26
CA MET A 3 -35.00 1.68 8.20
C MET A 3 -34.19 2.72 7.39
N PRO A 4 -34.71 3.93 7.09
CA PRO A 4 -33.99 4.97 6.36
C PRO A 4 -32.74 5.52 7.04
N VAL A 5 -32.65 5.56 8.37
CA VAL A 5 -31.46 6.09 9.07
C VAL A 5 -30.26 5.15 8.93
N PHE A 6 -30.47 3.84 9.02
CA PHE A 6 -29.40 2.85 8.82
C PHE A 6 -28.91 2.84 7.37
N MET A 7 -29.85 2.92 6.43
CA MET A 7 -29.49 3.00 5.01
C MET A 7 -28.64 4.25 4.73
N LEU A 8 -29.04 5.41 5.27
CA LEU A 8 -28.30 6.65 5.08
C LEU A 8 -26.90 6.56 5.70
N LEU A 9 -26.76 6.02 6.93
CA LEU A 9 -25.48 5.81 7.59
C LEU A 9 -24.57 4.88 6.75
N PHE A 10 -25.13 3.77 6.24
CA PHE A 10 -24.41 2.85 5.36
C PHE A 10 -23.92 3.53 4.08
N PHE A 11 -24.81 4.24 3.38
CA PHE A 11 -24.45 4.91 2.12
C PHE A 11 -23.36 5.97 2.30
N VAL A 12 -23.42 6.75 3.38
CA VAL A 12 -22.41 7.78 3.63
C VAL A 12 -21.05 7.15 3.96
N ILE A 13 -21.00 6.10 4.78
CA ILE A 13 -19.78 5.35 5.07
C ILE A 13 -19.21 4.70 3.79
N LEU A 14 -20.08 4.10 2.98
CA LEU A 14 -19.71 3.54 1.68
C LEU A 14 -19.06 4.58 0.78
N LEU A 15 -19.65 5.77 0.66
CA LEU A 15 -19.12 6.86 -0.15
C LEU A 15 -17.77 7.36 0.37
N ILE A 16 -17.64 7.61 1.68
CA ILE A 16 -16.40 8.10 2.30
C ILE A 16 -15.27 7.09 2.09
N SER A 17 -15.51 5.82 2.44
CA SER A 17 -14.50 4.77 2.32
C SER A 17 -14.10 4.55 0.86
N THR A 18 -15.07 4.45 -0.05
CA THR A 18 -14.79 4.24 -1.48
C THR A 18 -14.05 5.42 -2.09
N ALA A 19 -14.43 6.66 -1.78
CA ALA A 19 -13.72 7.86 -2.24
C ALA A 19 -12.27 7.88 -1.75
N MET A 20 -12.03 7.53 -0.47
CA MET A 20 -10.69 7.42 0.10
C MET A 20 -9.86 6.36 -0.65
N TYR A 21 -10.37 5.16 -0.85
CA TYR A 21 -9.63 4.09 -1.53
C TYR A 21 -9.42 4.36 -3.02
N LEU A 22 -10.36 5.00 -3.71
CA LEU A 22 -10.18 5.46 -5.10
C LEU A 22 -9.08 6.50 -5.19
N TYR A 23 -9.06 7.50 -4.29
CA TYR A 23 -8.00 8.50 -4.22
C TYR A 23 -6.63 7.85 -3.96
N LEU A 24 -6.54 6.94 -2.99
CA LEU A 24 -5.31 6.22 -2.68
C LEU A 24 -4.84 5.38 -3.86
N SER A 25 -5.76 4.67 -4.54
CA SER A 25 -5.45 3.89 -5.73
C SER A 25 -4.89 4.75 -6.87
N TRP A 26 -5.50 5.90 -7.10
CA TRP A 26 -5.02 6.87 -8.10
C TRP A 26 -3.63 7.42 -7.73
N LYS A 27 -3.44 7.82 -6.48
CA LYS A 27 -2.19 8.45 -6.00
C LYS A 27 -1.01 7.48 -5.95
N THR A 28 -1.23 6.22 -5.54
CA THR A 28 -0.16 5.26 -5.23
C THR A 28 -0.01 4.17 -6.28
N ARG A 29 -0.93 4.07 -7.25
CA ARG A 29 -0.99 2.97 -8.22
C ARG A 29 -1.08 1.59 -7.55
N MET A 30 -1.76 1.51 -6.40
CA MET A 30 -1.90 0.25 -5.69
C MET A 30 -2.65 -0.80 -6.52
N ASN A 31 -2.40 -2.08 -6.22
CA ASN A 31 -3.08 -3.17 -6.89
C ASN A 31 -4.59 -3.14 -6.62
N LYS A 32 -5.41 -3.24 -7.67
CA LYS A 32 -6.89 -3.21 -7.60
C LYS A 32 -7.47 -4.23 -6.62
N LYS A 33 -6.79 -5.36 -6.41
CA LYS A 33 -7.20 -6.35 -5.41
C LYS A 33 -7.35 -5.75 -4.01
N PHE A 34 -6.40 -4.91 -3.60
CA PHE A 34 -6.47 -4.25 -2.29
C PHE A 34 -7.55 -3.17 -2.27
N LEU A 35 -7.73 -2.42 -3.38
CA LEU A 35 -8.83 -1.49 -3.53
C LEU A 35 -10.17 -2.13 -3.19
N TYR A 36 -10.48 -3.31 -3.75
CA TYR A 36 -11.77 -3.94 -3.53
C TYR A 36 -11.88 -4.62 -2.17
N ILE A 37 -10.89 -5.44 -1.79
CA ILE A 37 -10.96 -6.27 -0.58
C ILE A 37 -10.86 -5.40 0.68
N ASP A 38 -9.86 -4.53 0.76
CA ASP A 38 -9.62 -3.73 1.96
C ASP A 38 -10.71 -2.67 2.12
N ASN A 39 -11.20 -2.06 1.02
CA ASN A 39 -12.34 -1.15 1.06
C ASN A 39 -13.61 -1.84 1.59
N LEU A 40 -13.91 -3.04 1.09
CA LEU A 40 -15.08 -3.81 1.57
C LEU A 40 -14.99 -4.10 3.07
N ILE A 41 -13.82 -4.53 3.55
CA ILE A 41 -13.60 -4.81 4.97
C ILE A 41 -13.78 -3.54 5.81
N VAL A 42 -13.20 -2.41 5.37
CA VAL A 42 -13.32 -1.12 6.07
C VAL A 42 -14.77 -0.65 6.12
N ILE A 43 -15.53 -0.76 5.03
CA ILE A 43 -16.95 -0.41 4.99
C ILE A 43 -17.73 -1.23 6.02
N ILE A 44 -17.58 -2.56 6.00
CA ILE A 44 -18.31 -3.45 6.91
C ILE A 44 -18.00 -3.12 8.37
N VAL A 45 -16.72 -3.04 8.73
CA VAL A 45 -16.30 -2.77 10.12
C VAL A 45 -16.77 -1.40 10.57
N SER A 46 -16.58 -0.36 9.75
CA SER A 46 -16.97 1.01 10.10
C SER A 46 -18.48 1.14 10.23
N PHE A 47 -19.24 0.49 9.37
CA PHE A 47 -20.70 0.49 9.46
C PHE A 47 -21.20 -0.21 10.73
N LEU A 48 -20.69 -1.40 11.05
CA LEU A 48 -21.06 -2.13 12.26
C LEU A 48 -20.73 -1.35 13.53
N LEU A 49 -19.54 -0.77 13.62
CA LEU A 49 -19.14 0.04 14.77
C LEU A 49 -19.99 1.32 14.89
N SER A 50 -20.35 1.95 13.76
CA SER A 50 -21.24 3.11 13.76
C SER A 50 -22.66 2.74 14.20
N LEU A 51 -23.16 1.56 13.86
CA LEU A 51 -24.44 1.05 14.34
C LEU A 51 -24.41 0.81 15.86
N ILE A 52 -23.33 0.23 16.37
CA ILE A 52 -23.14 0.03 17.80
C ILE A 52 -23.09 1.40 18.52
N ALA A 53 -22.32 2.35 17.98
CA ALA A 53 -22.23 3.71 18.55
C ALA A 53 -23.61 4.39 18.55
N PHE A 54 -24.35 4.31 17.45
CA PHE A 54 -25.70 4.87 17.37
C PHE A 54 -26.66 4.22 18.36
N SER A 55 -26.65 2.90 18.50
CA SER A 55 -27.63 2.14 19.28
C SER A 55 -27.39 2.19 20.80
N TYR A 56 -26.09 2.16 21.18
CA TYR A 56 -25.69 2.00 22.57
C TYR A 56 -24.87 3.19 23.12
N LEU A 57 -23.78 3.58 22.45
CA LEU A 57 -22.84 4.56 22.98
C LEU A 57 -23.47 5.96 23.08
N PHE A 58 -24.24 6.36 22.07
CA PHE A 58 -24.92 7.66 21.99
C PHE A 58 -26.43 7.58 22.29
N SER A 59 -26.88 6.51 22.97
CA SER A 59 -28.32 6.24 23.19
C SER A 59 -29.07 7.34 23.96
N SER A 60 -28.39 8.05 24.85
CA SER A 60 -28.92 9.17 25.65
C SER A 60 -29.04 10.49 24.89
N ILE A 61 -28.46 10.58 23.67
CA ILE A 61 -28.42 11.79 22.86
C ILE A 61 -29.65 11.86 21.94
N PRO A 62 -30.21 13.05 21.63
CA PRO A 62 -31.31 13.19 20.68
C PRO A 62 -30.98 12.59 19.30
N LYS A 63 -31.98 12.05 18.60
CA LYS A 63 -31.78 11.24 17.39
C LYS A 63 -30.95 11.90 16.29
N ILE A 64 -31.14 13.20 16.05
CA ILE A 64 -30.42 13.94 15.00
C ILE A 64 -28.93 14.06 15.35
N GLU A 65 -28.61 14.52 16.55
CA GLU A 65 -27.24 14.67 17.03
C GLU A 65 -26.53 13.30 17.09
N ARG A 66 -27.23 12.28 17.57
CA ARG A 66 -26.80 10.88 17.58
C ARG A 66 -26.40 10.40 16.19
N PHE A 67 -27.17 10.73 15.17
CA PHE A 67 -26.85 10.37 13.79
C PHE A 67 -25.52 11.00 13.35
N PHE A 68 -25.35 12.31 13.55
CA PHE A 68 -24.13 13.00 13.15
C PHE A 68 -22.90 12.52 13.95
N LEU A 69 -23.05 12.27 15.25
CA LEU A 69 -21.97 11.72 16.08
C LEU A 69 -21.56 10.32 15.63
N SER A 70 -22.53 9.47 15.30
CA SER A 70 -22.25 8.12 14.78
C SER A 70 -21.62 8.14 13.41
N LEU A 71 -22.00 9.09 12.57
CA LEU A 71 -21.37 9.30 11.27
C LEU A 71 -19.93 9.80 11.40
N PHE A 72 -19.68 10.76 12.27
CA PHE A 72 -18.33 11.26 12.58
C PHE A 72 -17.45 10.14 13.13
N PHE A 73 -17.96 9.36 14.08
CA PHE A 73 -17.28 8.19 14.62
C PHE A 73 -16.97 7.16 13.52
N GLY A 74 -17.93 6.86 12.64
CA GLY A 74 -17.72 5.98 11.49
C GLY A 74 -16.63 6.48 10.55
N GLY A 75 -16.56 7.77 10.28
CA GLY A 75 -15.49 8.39 9.50
C GLY A 75 -14.12 8.22 10.14
N LEU A 76 -14.02 8.41 11.46
CA LEU A 76 -12.77 8.14 12.20
C LEU A 76 -12.36 6.66 12.11
N VAL A 77 -13.33 5.74 12.21
CA VAL A 77 -13.07 4.30 12.06
C VAL A 77 -12.58 4.00 10.64
N VAL A 78 -13.17 4.58 9.59
CA VAL A 78 -12.70 4.40 8.21
C VAL A 78 -11.20 4.77 8.09
N ILE A 79 -10.81 5.93 8.60
CA ILE A 79 -9.43 6.41 8.52
C ILE A 79 -8.49 5.52 9.34
N THR A 80 -8.83 5.28 10.62
CA THR A 80 -7.97 4.53 11.55
C THR A 80 -7.83 3.09 11.12
N PHE A 81 -8.95 2.43 10.79
CA PHE A 81 -8.93 1.03 10.42
C PHE A 81 -8.31 0.82 9.03
N GLY A 82 -8.55 1.72 8.08
CA GLY A 82 -7.87 1.72 6.78
C GLY A 82 -6.36 1.88 6.93
N TYR A 83 -5.90 2.77 7.82
CA TYR A 83 -4.48 2.91 8.15
C TYR A 83 -3.89 1.64 8.78
N LEU A 84 -4.56 1.04 9.76
CA LEU A 84 -4.12 -0.21 10.40
C LEU A 84 -4.01 -1.36 9.40
N LEU A 85 -4.99 -1.54 8.52
CA LEU A 85 -4.93 -2.53 7.45
C LEU A 85 -3.74 -2.30 6.51
N THR A 86 -3.49 -1.05 6.15
CA THR A 86 -2.33 -0.69 5.32
C THR A 86 -1.02 -1.04 6.04
N MET A 87 -0.90 -0.76 7.33
CA MET A 87 0.28 -1.13 8.12
C MET A 87 0.46 -2.65 8.24
N LEU A 88 -0.62 -3.41 8.42
CA LEU A 88 -0.58 -4.87 8.39
C LEU A 88 -0.12 -5.41 7.03
N ARG A 89 -0.52 -4.78 5.92
CA ARG A 89 -0.03 -5.11 4.57
C ARG A 89 1.45 -4.80 4.41
N PHE A 90 1.86 -3.62 4.85
CA PHE A 90 3.24 -3.13 4.77
C PHE A 90 4.23 -4.07 5.50
N TRP A 91 3.92 -4.45 6.73
CA TRP A 91 4.81 -5.25 7.58
C TRP A 91 4.70 -6.76 7.40
N ARG A 92 3.80 -7.23 6.53
CA ARG A 92 3.64 -8.68 6.31
C ARG A 92 4.90 -9.31 5.73
N THR A 93 5.17 -10.56 6.16
CA THR A 93 6.28 -11.37 5.66
C THR A 93 5.75 -12.71 5.13
N PRO A 94 5.15 -12.75 3.93
CA PRO A 94 4.60 -13.97 3.40
C PRO A 94 5.69 -14.99 3.07
N LYS A 95 5.47 -16.26 3.38
CA LYS A 95 6.32 -17.34 2.90
C LYS A 95 6.14 -17.49 1.39
N ARG A 96 7.23 -17.39 0.63
CA ARG A 96 7.21 -17.52 -0.83
C ARG A 96 7.89 -18.80 -1.26
N LYS A 97 7.27 -19.50 -2.21
CA LYS A 97 7.91 -20.60 -2.92
C LYS A 97 8.65 -20.01 -4.12
N ILE A 98 9.96 -20.16 -4.15
CA ILE A 98 10.78 -19.74 -5.28
C ILE A 98 10.84 -20.90 -6.25
N THR A 99 10.32 -20.70 -7.46
CA THR A 99 10.27 -21.71 -8.55
C THR A 99 11.29 -21.41 -9.66
N ALA A 100 12.14 -20.40 -9.44
CA ALA A 100 13.15 -19.97 -10.42
C ALA A 100 14.19 -21.06 -10.67
N LYS A 101 14.59 -21.21 -11.93
CA LYS A 101 15.67 -22.10 -12.38
C LYS A 101 17.04 -21.49 -12.02
N ALA A 102 18.10 -22.28 -12.11
CA ALA A 102 19.46 -21.84 -11.73
C ALA A 102 19.97 -20.57 -12.47
N ASN A 103 19.47 -20.32 -13.69
CA ASN A 103 19.88 -19.17 -14.51
C ASN A 103 18.83 -18.02 -14.49
N GLU A 104 17.87 -18.05 -13.58
CA GLU A 104 16.84 -17.03 -13.48
C GLU A 104 17.08 -16.14 -12.24
N ILE A 105 16.92 -14.85 -12.44
CA ILE A 105 16.98 -13.84 -11.38
C ILE A 105 15.56 -13.53 -10.96
N VAL A 106 15.26 -13.64 -9.67
CA VAL A 106 13.93 -13.29 -9.12
C VAL A 106 13.90 -11.81 -8.73
N SER A 107 12.70 -11.22 -8.76
CA SER A 107 12.54 -9.84 -8.27
C SER A 107 12.90 -9.75 -6.79
N PRO A 108 13.80 -8.83 -6.39
CA PRO A 108 14.15 -8.63 -4.98
C PRO A 108 13.04 -7.97 -4.17
N ALA A 109 12.05 -7.35 -4.82
CA ALA A 109 10.99 -6.57 -4.21
C ALA A 109 9.63 -6.84 -4.85
N ASP A 110 8.55 -6.62 -4.09
CA ASP A 110 7.21 -6.49 -4.63
C ASP A 110 7.03 -5.11 -5.24
N GLY A 111 6.08 -4.98 -6.16
CA GLY A 111 5.72 -3.69 -6.73
C GLY A 111 5.50 -3.74 -8.23
N ASN A 112 5.45 -2.56 -8.82
CA ASN A 112 5.28 -2.38 -10.26
C ASN A 112 6.61 -1.98 -10.89
N VAL A 113 7.02 -2.67 -11.96
CA VAL A 113 8.17 -2.25 -12.76
C VAL A 113 7.81 -0.96 -13.47
N ILE A 114 8.56 0.12 -13.19
CA ILE A 114 8.32 1.46 -13.77
C ILE A 114 9.22 1.76 -14.96
N TYR A 115 10.39 1.14 -15.02
CA TYR A 115 11.27 1.18 -16.18
C TYR A 115 12.22 -0.02 -16.21
N ILE A 116 12.65 -0.37 -17.41
CA ILE A 116 13.75 -1.30 -17.71
C ILE A 116 14.65 -0.57 -18.69
N LYS A 117 15.89 -0.27 -18.30
CA LYS A 117 16.86 0.42 -19.14
C LYS A 117 18.13 -0.42 -19.28
N ARG A 118 18.61 -0.62 -20.50
CA ARG A 118 19.94 -1.12 -20.76
C ARG A 118 20.94 0.02 -20.64
N ILE A 119 22.00 -0.19 -19.92
CA ILE A 119 23.13 0.72 -19.77
C ILE A 119 24.29 0.10 -20.53
N ASP A 120 24.76 0.78 -21.57
CA ASP A 120 25.85 0.26 -22.42
C ASP A 120 27.22 0.60 -21.82
N ALA A 121 28.29 -0.01 -22.38
CA ALA A 121 29.65 0.28 -21.98
C ALA A 121 29.94 1.78 -22.15
N ASN A 122 30.52 2.43 -21.13
CA ASN A 122 30.79 3.87 -21.05
C ASN A 122 29.58 4.78 -20.72
N GLU A 123 28.40 4.24 -20.48
CA GLU A 123 27.29 5.03 -19.92
C GLU A 123 27.35 5.02 -18.39
N ILE A 124 27.01 6.17 -17.78
CA ILE A 124 26.84 6.27 -16.32
C ILE A 124 25.44 5.80 -15.97
N PRO A 125 25.29 4.76 -15.12
CA PRO A 125 23.99 4.32 -14.67
C PRO A 125 23.31 5.43 -13.82
N ILE A 126 22.19 5.96 -14.32
CA ILE A 126 21.42 7.02 -13.67
C ILE A 126 20.03 6.49 -13.32
N SER A 127 19.64 6.60 -12.05
CA SER A 127 18.28 6.33 -11.61
C SER A 127 17.44 7.60 -11.56
N ILE A 128 16.14 7.48 -11.84
CA ILE A 128 15.19 8.58 -11.74
C ILE A 128 14.33 8.36 -10.51
N LYS A 129 14.45 9.25 -9.52
CA LYS A 129 13.62 9.24 -8.32
C LYS A 129 12.97 10.61 -8.15
N ASN A 130 11.63 10.64 -8.12
CA ASN A 130 10.85 11.90 -7.99
C ASN A 130 11.22 12.98 -9.03
N GLY A 131 11.57 12.57 -10.25
CA GLY A 131 12.00 13.50 -11.32
C GLY A 131 13.45 13.97 -11.20
N GLN A 132 14.21 13.56 -10.19
CA GLN A 132 15.62 13.85 -10.03
C GLN A 132 16.49 12.72 -10.60
N LEU A 133 17.53 13.10 -11.31
CA LEU A 133 18.55 12.19 -11.83
C LEU A 133 19.61 11.97 -10.75
N ASN A 134 19.81 10.73 -10.34
CA ASN A 134 20.83 10.38 -9.36
C ASN A 134 21.76 9.31 -9.96
N GLU A 135 23.06 9.50 -9.86
CA GLU A 135 24.02 8.48 -10.24
C GLU A 135 23.91 7.27 -9.31
N LEU A 136 23.84 6.08 -9.87
CA LEU A 136 23.76 4.85 -9.07
C LEU A 136 24.96 4.64 -8.17
N ARG A 137 26.13 5.13 -8.56
CA ARG A 137 27.35 5.09 -7.74
C ARG A 137 27.18 5.84 -6.42
N GLU A 138 26.51 7.01 -6.44
CA GLU A 138 26.21 7.78 -5.23
C GLU A 138 25.19 7.07 -4.33
N LEU A 139 24.17 6.43 -4.94
CA LEU A 139 23.13 5.72 -4.20
C LEU A 139 23.62 4.40 -3.61
N THR A 140 24.47 3.66 -4.32
CA THR A 140 24.96 2.35 -3.89
C THR A 140 26.26 2.42 -3.11
N LYS A 141 26.91 3.60 -3.08
CA LYS A 141 28.23 3.82 -2.46
C LYS A 141 29.29 2.79 -2.88
N THR A 142 29.15 2.24 -4.09
CA THR A 142 30.06 1.21 -4.60
C THR A 142 30.45 1.47 -6.04
N SER A 143 31.70 1.17 -6.38
CA SER A 143 32.23 1.18 -7.75
C SER A 143 32.14 -0.19 -8.44
N LEU A 144 31.52 -1.18 -7.81
CA LEU A 144 31.44 -2.56 -8.30
C LEU A 144 30.48 -2.76 -9.45
N LEU A 145 29.65 -1.74 -9.78
CA LEU A 145 28.74 -1.82 -10.93
C LEU A 145 29.52 -1.80 -12.24
N GLN A 146 29.42 -2.89 -12.97
CA GLN A 146 30.03 -3.05 -14.30
C GLN A 146 28.99 -2.84 -15.39
N THR A 147 29.40 -2.17 -16.46
CA THR A 147 28.60 -2.04 -17.69
C THR A 147 29.19 -2.97 -18.79
N PRO A 148 28.37 -3.52 -19.69
CA PRO A 148 26.92 -3.26 -19.83
C PRO A 148 26.06 -3.98 -18.78
N CYS A 149 24.99 -3.32 -18.33
CA CYS A 149 24.05 -3.89 -17.36
C CYS A 149 22.60 -3.48 -17.62
N TRP A 150 21.68 -4.10 -16.90
CA TRP A 150 20.26 -3.72 -16.92
C TRP A 150 19.89 -3.01 -15.63
N LEU A 151 19.26 -1.85 -15.76
CA LEU A 151 18.68 -1.08 -14.68
C LEU A 151 17.18 -1.26 -14.65
N ILE A 152 16.65 -1.84 -13.58
CA ILE A 152 15.22 -2.09 -13.40
C ILE A 152 14.73 -1.29 -12.20
N GLY A 153 13.80 -0.37 -12.44
CA GLY A 153 13.13 0.40 -11.40
C GLY A 153 11.84 -0.28 -10.97
N ILE A 154 11.69 -0.52 -9.66
CA ILE A 154 10.50 -1.11 -9.06
C ILE A 154 9.90 -0.11 -8.07
N ASN A 155 8.64 0.29 -8.29
CA ASN A 155 7.89 1.14 -7.39
C ASN A 155 7.08 0.27 -6.42
N MET A 156 7.36 0.36 -5.13
CA MET A 156 6.61 -0.30 -4.07
C MET A 156 5.55 0.65 -3.52
N THR A 157 4.31 0.19 -3.43
CA THR A 157 3.21 0.90 -2.78
C THR A 157 3.10 0.47 -1.30
N PRO A 158 2.46 1.25 -0.40
CA PRO A 158 2.29 0.84 1.00
C PRO A 158 1.58 -0.52 1.20
N TRP A 159 0.88 -1.03 0.19
CA TRP A 159 0.23 -2.35 0.21
C TRP A 159 1.14 -3.50 -0.24
N ASP A 160 2.28 -3.20 -0.82
CA ASP A 160 3.27 -4.19 -1.23
C ASP A 160 4.10 -4.64 -0.02
N VAL A 161 4.78 -5.77 -0.14
CA VAL A 161 5.68 -6.27 0.90
C VAL A 161 6.96 -5.45 0.87
N HIS A 162 7.26 -4.74 1.96
CA HIS A 162 8.44 -3.89 2.06
C HIS A 162 9.71 -4.64 2.54
N LYS A 163 9.62 -5.95 2.63
CA LYS A 163 10.79 -6.80 2.90
C LYS A 163 11.44 -7.23 1.59
N ASN A 164 12.59 -6.66 1.29
CA ASN A 164 13.38 -7.04 0.13
C ASN A 164 14.13 -8.37 0.38
N CYS A 165 14.36 -9.11 -0.68
CA CYS A 165 15.05 -10.40 -0.65
C CYS A 165 16.21 -10.40 -1.66
N SER A 166 17.18 -11.27 -1.45
CA SER A 166 18.23 -11.46 -2.45
C SER A 166 17.65 -12.02 -3.74
N PRO A 167 17.96 -11.43 -4.91
CA PRO A 167 17.45 -11.89 -6.20
C PRO A 167 18.08 -13.21 -6.67
N ILE A 168 19.22 -13.57 -6.09
CA ILE A 168 19.97 -14.79 -6.38
C ILE A 168 20.54 -15.39 -5.09
N LYS A 169 20.91 -16.65 -5.14
CA LYS A 169 21.66 -17.31 -4.06
C LYS A 169 23.09 -16.78 -4.03
N GLY A 170 23.57 -16.33 -2.89
CA GLY A 170 24.93 -15.79 -2.75
C GLY A 170 25.31 -15.53 -1.30
N LYS A 171 26.54 -15.03 -1.12
CA LYS A 171 27.08 -14.56 0.16
C LYS A 171 27.16 -13.03 0.15
N ILE A 172 26.68 -12.39 1.19
CA ILE A 172 26.84 -10.94 1.37
C ILE A 172 28.30 -10.67 1.71
N ILE A 173 28.98 -9.86 0.90
CA ILE A 173 30.38 -9.48 1.08
C ILE A 173 30.54 -8.02 1.49
N LEU A 174 29.52 -7.18 1.26
CA LEU A 174 29.48 -5.77 1.63
C LEU A 174 28.08 -5.42 2.10
N ASN A 175 27.99 -4.69 3.21
CA ASN A 175 26.75 -4.13 3.72
C ASN A 175 27.07 -2.75 4.33
N GLU A 176 26.66 -1.68 3.64
CA GLU A 176 26.86 -0.29 4.07
C GLU A 176 25.51 0.40 4.26
N HIS A 177 25.46 1.31 5.22
CA HIS A 177 24.31 2.17 5.54
C HIS A 177 24.53 3.61 5.09
#